data_6fcbd5ec974417027e09a671a53cb193
#
_entry.id   6fcbd5ec974417027e09a671a53cb193
#
_cell.length_a   1.000
_cell.length_b   1.000
_cell.length_c   1.000
_cell.angle_alpha   90.00
_cell.angle_beta   90.00
_cell.angle_gamma   90.00
#
_symmetry.space_group_name_H-M   'P 1'
#
loop_
_entity.id
_entity.type
_entity.pdbx_description
1 polymer ?
#
loop_
_entity_poly.entity_id
_entity_poly.type
_entity_poly.pdbx_seq_one_letter_code
_entity_poly.pdbx_strand_id
1 'polypeptide(L)'
;DDARRKLSLSSGSHLIFELQEDLVQVSEILRINNPMPQAFDPGQDGLRIPLPEGAVSPQLQPGGPSTLSIDQSSPGNVALVWKGPLPPGESMVQLHFLLRHTGELHFKQPATLQVADIRVVIEKRPELKLDGVTDIQDRKWQGHDLLFAQLPGTSEGGMISLSISGLPAEHRMTRLVGGALALVIALAFIYLSWRNDSEDEETQVLAKRKLIRDRDKLLDELLAIDEQTASARPRQKVMSELTAIYRQLDEANAD
;
A
#
# COMPACT_ATOMS: atom_id res chain seq x y z
N ASP A 1 -40.45 20.18 9.25
CA ASP A 1 -39.19 20.92 9.47
C ASP A 1 -38.97 21.27 10.94
N ASP A 2 -39.96 21.71 11.69
CA ASP A 2 -39.79 22.10 13.10
C ASP A 2 -39.49 20.91 14.03
N ALA A 3 -40.04 19.75 13.73
CA ALA A 3 -39.80 18.53 14.51
C ALA A 3 -38.35 17.98 14.30
N ARG A 4 -37.79 18.10 13.09
CA ARG A 4 -36.41 17.69 12.79
C ARG A 4 -35.40 18.54 13.53
N ARG A 5 -35.65 19.84 13.68
CA ARG A 5 -34.77 20.78 14.42
C ARG A 5 -34.64 20.46 15.91
N LYS A 6 -35.56 19.63 16.44
CA LYS A 6 -35.49 19.18 17.85
C LYS A 6 -34.59 17.98 18.03
N LEU A 7 -34.27 17.25 16.95
CA LEU A 7 -33.33 16.14 17.04
C LEU A 7 -31.90 16.66 17.28
N SER A 8 -31.13 15.92 18.04
CA SER A 8 -29.72 16.28 18.30
C SER A 8 -28.85 15.03 18.41
N LEU A 9 -27.56 15.20 18.18
CA LEU A 9 -26.53 14.24 18.58
C LEU A 9 -26.14 14.55 20.03
N SER A 10 -26.31 13.56 20.92
CA SER A 10 -26.01 13.74 22.35
C SER A 10 -24.52 13.60 22.63
N SER A 11 -24.08 14.11 23.79
CA SER A 11 -22.72 14.06 24.29
C SER A 11 -22.15 12.64 24.51
N GLY A 12 -22.98 11.62 24.33
CA GLY A 12 -22.57 10.23 24.31
C GLY A 12 -22.08 9.72 22.96
N SER A 13 -21.98 10.56 21.92
CA SER A 13 -21.43 10.20 20.63
C SER A 13 -19.91 10.14 20.65
N HIS A 14 -19.33 9.19 19.90
CA HIS A 14 -17.88 8.94 19.89
C HIS A 14 -17.35 8.80 18.48
N LEU A 15 -16.12 9.28 18.26
CA LEU A 15 -15.27 9.00 17.12
C LEU A 15 -14.02 8.28 17.62
N ILE A 16 -13.82 7.06 17.18
CA ILE A 16 -12.66 6.25 17.53
C ILE A 16 -11.80 6.10 16.27
N PHE A 17 -10.54 6.54 16.34
CA PHE A 17 -9.58 6.51 15.23
C PHE A 17 -8.55 5.41 15.48
N GLU A 18 -8.55 4.39 14.64
CA GLU A 18 -7.56 3.31 14.63
C GLU A 18 -6.57 3.57 13.50
N LEU A 19 -5.30 3.79 13.87
CA LEU A 19 -4.25 4.21 12.96
C LEU A 19 -3.63 3.02 12.22
N GLN A 20 -3.67 3.06 10.90
CA GLN A 20 -2.96 2.15 10.00
C GLN A 20 -1.92 2.95 9.18
N GLU A 21 -1.12 2.29 8.35
CA GLU A 21 -0.03 2.95 7.63
C GLU A 21 -0.49 4.12 6.74
N ASP A 22 -1.43 3.89 5.82
CA ASP A 22 -1.93 4.89 4.86
C ASP A 22 -3.41 5.22 5.07
N LEU A 23 -4.04 4.57 6.03
CA LEU A 23 -5.46 4.63 6.30
C LEU A 23 -5.71 4.85 7.78
N VAL A 24 -6.79 5.51 8.07
CA VAL A 24 -7.37 5.55 9.42
C VAL A 24 -8.73 4.91 9.37
N GLN A 25 -8.93 3.85 10.14
CA GLN A 25 -10.26 3.31 10.36
C GLN A 25 -10.97 4.16 11.41
N VAL A 26 -12.13 4.67 11.06
CA VAL A 26 -12.97 5.45 11.95
C VAL A 26 -14.19 4.62 12.35
N SER A 27 -14.36 4.44 13.64
CA SER A 27 -15.58 3.89 14.23
C SER A 27 -16.40 5.04 14.78
N GLU A 28 -17.53 5.32 14.17
CA GLU A 28 -18.43 6.39 14.57
C GLU A 28 -19.63 5.81 15.30
N ILE A 29 -19.79 6.21 16.55
CA ILE A 29 -20.93 5.85 17.41
C ILE A 29 -21.76 7.11 17.59
N LEU A 30 -22.92 7.16 16.91
CA LEU A 30 -23.86 8.27 16.98
C LEU A 30 -24.97 7.94 17.97
N ARG A 31 -25.22 8.85 18.89
CA ARG A 31 -26.39 8.82 19.77
C ARG A 31 -27.33 9.93 19.36
N ILE A 32 -28.40 9.57 18.65
CA ILE A 32 -29.41 10.48 18.19
C ILE A 32 -30.49 10.59 19.26
N ASN A 33 -30.70 11.78 19.80
CA ASN A 33 -31.71 12.06 20.79
C ASN A 33 -32.95 12.65 20.14
N ASN A 34 -34.10 11.99 20.36
CA ASN A 34 -35.42 12.50 20.04
C ASN A 34 -36.10 12.94 21.36
N PRO A 35 -36.10 14.23 21.69
CA PRO A 35 -36.68 14.72 22.94
C PRO A 35 -38.23 14.78 22.91
N MET A 36 -38.84 14.45 21.78
CA MET A 36 -40.30 14.48 21.65
C MET A 36 -40.93 13.25 22.30
N PRO A 37 -42.17 13.36 22.84
CA PRO A 37 -42.89 12.22 23.40
C PRO A 37 -43.39 11.23 22.36
N GLN A 38 -43.29 11.58 21.09
CA GLN A 38 -43.71 10.75 19.96
C GLN A 38 -42.54 10.37 19.08
N ALA A 39 -42.65 9.25 18.38
CA ALA A 39 -41.66 8.87 17.40
C ALA A 39 -41.58 9.91 16.28
N PHE A 40 -40.39 10.29 15.88
CA PHE A 40 -40.16 11.18 14.74
C PHE A 40 -40.16 10.35 13.46
N ASP A 41 -41.05 10.70 12.53
CA ASP A 41 -41.04 10.11 11.19
C ASP A 41 -40.24 11.00 10.22
N PRO A 42 -39.10 10.53 9.70
CA PRO A 42 -38.29 11.30 8.77
C PRO A 42 -38.88 11.38 7.34
N GLY A 43 -39.99 10.70 7.08
CA GLY A 43 -40.62 10.66 5.78
C GLY A 43 -39.89 9.79 4.75
N GLN A 44 -40.27 9.95 3.46
CA GLN A 44 -39.73 9.10 2.39
C GLN A 44 -38.22 9.29 2.15
N ASP A 45 -37.70 10.50 2.30
CA ASP A 45 -36.27 10.81 2.09
C ASP A 45 -35.39 10.31 3.22
N GLY A 46 -35.98 10.05 4.39
CA GLY A 46 -35.27 9.63 5.58
C GLY A 46 -34.45 10.75 6.24
N LEU A 47 -33.92 10.46 7.44
CA LEU A 47 -32.95 11.31 8.09
C LEU A 47 -31.56 11.00 7.52
N ARG A 48 -30.97 11.96 6.85
CA ARG A 48 -29.65 11.84 6.24
C ARG A 48 -28.58 12.46 7.13
N ILE A 49 -27.56 11.69 7.45
CA ILE A 49 -26.35 12.13 8.17
C ILE A 49 -25.18 11.90 7.22
N PRO A 50 -24.62 12.95 6.61
CA PRO A 50 -23.47 12.83 5.72
C PRO A 50 -22.25 12.25 6.46
N LEU A 51 -21.50 11.38 5.81
CA LEU A 51 -20.20 10.97 6.28
C LEU A 51 -19.14 12.04 5.93
N PRO A 52 -17.96 11.99 6.57
CA PRO A 52 -16.88 12.93 6.23
C PRO A 52 -16.42 12.74 4.79
N GLU A 53 -15.90 13.83 4.23
CA GLU A 53 -15.32 13.81 2.88
C GLU A 53 -14.18 12.78 2.78
N GLY A 54 -14.17 11.99 1.71
CA GLY A 54 -13.19 10.94 1.49
C GLY A 54 -13.45 9.63 2.26
N ALA A 55 -14.60 9.49 2.93
CA ALA A 55 -14.99 8.22 3.53
C ALA A 55 -15.14 7.11 2.48
N VAL A 56 -14.41 6.01 2.65
CA VAL A 56 -14.45 4.83 1.78
C VAL A 56 -14.88 3.59 2.57
N SER A 57 -15.53 2.66 1.88
CA SER A 57 -15.96 1.37 2.44
C SER A 57 -16.80 1.51 3.73
N PRO A 58 -17.80 2.39 3.78
CA PRO A 58 -18.63 2.53 4.97
C PRO A 58 -19.45 1.26 5.20
N GLN A 59 -19.52 0.84 6.46
CA GLN A 59 -20.23 -0.35 6.91
C GLN A 59 -21.01 -0.05 8.18
N LEU A 60 -22.25 -0.52 8.24
CA LEU A 60 -23.04 -0.52 9.48
C LEU A 60 -22.66 -1.73 10.33
N GLN A 61 -22.63 -1.54 11.63
CA GLN A 61 -22.46 -2.67 12.54
C GLN A 61 -23.63 -3.64 12.43
N PRO A 62 -23.38 -4.96 12.34
CA PRO A 62 -24.42 -5.98 12.35
C PRO A 62 -25.32 -5.87 13.58
N GLY A 63 -26.64 -6.04 13.40
CA GLY A 63 -27.62 -5.97 14.51
C GLY A 63 -28.24 -4.60 14.71
N GLY A 64 -27.90 -3.59 13.91
CA GLY A 64 -28.58 -2.30 13.90
C GLY A 64 -30.02 -2.41 13.33
N PRO A 65 -30.84 -1.35 13.49
CA PRO A 65 -32.19 -1.33 12.93
C PRO A 65 -32.21 -1.55 11.42
N SER A 66 -33.10 -2.38 10.92
CA SER A 66 -33.27 -2.64 9.47
C SER A 66 -33.67 -1.41 8.64
N THR A 67 -34.04 -0.34 9.31
CA THR A 67 -34.38 0.97 8.74
C THR A 67 -33.17 1.84 8.40
N LEU A 68 -31.97 1.39 8.79
CA LEU A 68 -30.70 2.05 8.49
C LEU A 68 -30.09 1.52 7.20
N SER A 69 -29.61 2.43 6.38
CA SER A 69 -28.88 2.11 5.16
C SER A 69 -27.77 3.13 4.91
N ILE A 70 -26.79 2.75 4.10
CA ILE A 70 -25.74 3.67 3.61
C ILE A 70 -26.08 4.01 2.18
N ASP A 71 -26.23 5.30 1.89
CA ASP A 71 -26.42 5.82 0.55
C ASP A 71 -25.05 6.22 -0.03
N GLN A 72 -24.66 5.55 -1.12
CA GLN A 72 -23.43 5.79 -1.88
C GLN A 72 -23.73 6.16 -3.33
N SER A 73 -24.94 6.63 -3.61
CA SER A 73 -25.41 6.88 -4.98
C SER A 73 -24.63 8.00 -5.69
N SER A 74 -23.97 8.86 -4.95
CA SER A 74 -23.16 9.96 -5.50
C SER A 74 -21.71 9.85 -5.04
N PRO A 75 -20.73 9.82 -5.95
CA PRO A 75 -19.32 9.83 -5.61
C PRO A 75 -18.97 11.01 -4.70
N GLY A 76 -18.34 10.75 -3.57
CA GLY A 76 -17.93 11.78 -2.59
C GLY A 76 -19.07 12.30 -1.68
N ASN A 77 -20.32 11.84 -1.84
CA ASN A 77 -21.44 12.25 -0.99
C ASN A 77 -22.11 11.02 -0.34
N VAL A 78 -21.34 10.34 0.49
CA VAL A 78 -21.81 9.18 1.23
C VAL A 78 -22.58 9.63 2.46
N ALA A 79 -23.71 9.00 2.74
CA ALA A 79 -24.53 9.34 3.90
C ALA A 79 -25.15 8.11 4.56
N LEU A 80 -25.25 8.15 5.88
CA LEU A 80 -26.14 7.30 6.65
C LEU A 80 -27.58 7.79 6.45
N VAL A 81 -28.50 6.89 6.14
CA VAL A 81 -29.91 7.21 5.95
C VAL A 81 -30.78 6.36 6.87
N TRP A 82 -31.54 7.03 7.71
CA TRP A 82 -32.54 6.41 8.58
C TRP A 82 -33.93 6.63 8.00
N LYS A 83 -34.57 5.55 7.55
CA LYS A 83 -35.91 5.62 6.89
C LYS A 83 -37.11 5.24 7.78
N GLY A 84 -36.88 4.72 8.97
CA GLY A 84 -37.95 4.34 9.88
C GLY A 84 -38.23 5.41 10.93
N PRO A 85 -39.31 5.23 11.71
CA PRO A 85 -39.62 6.12 12.81
C PRO A 85 -38.54 6.06 13.86
N LEU A 86 -38.03 7.20 14.30
CA LEU A 86 -37.05 7.36 15.37
C LEU A 86 -37.80 7.44 16.71
N PRO A 87 -37.69 6.45 17.59
CA PRO A 87 -38.39 6.43 18.85
C PRO A 87 -38.01 7.61 19.76
N PRO A 88 -38.89 7.97 20.76
CA PRO A 88 -38.50 8.91 21.80
C PRO A 88 -37.27 8.46 22.56
N GLY A 89 -36.45 9.41 22.99
CA GLY A 89 -35.22 9.16 23.73
C GLY A 89 -34.00 8.95 22.81
N GLU A 90 -33.01 8.22 23.29
CA GLU A 90 -31.75 8.00 22.57
C GLU A 90 -31.80 6.74 21.69
N SER A 91 -31.38 6.89 20.47
CA SER A 91 -31.13 5.81 19.51
C SER A 91 -29.65 5.77 19.14
N MET A 92 -29.03 4.60 19.24
CA MET A 92 -27.60 4.43 18.92
C MET A 92 -27.42 3.83 17.55
N VAL A 93 -26.51 4.39 16.79
CA VAL A 93 -26.03 3.88 15.49
C VAL A 93 -24.53 3.76 15.54
N GLN A 94 -24.01 2.66 15.06
CA GLN A 94 -22.58 2.45 14.93
C GLN A 94 -22.24 2.12 13.48
N LEU A 95 -21.26 2.81 12.94
CA LEU A 95 -20.73 2.59 11.61
C LEU A 95 -19.22 2.69 11.60
N HIS A 96 -18.61 2.06 10.61
CA HIS A 96 -17.17 2.08 10.38
C HIS A 96 -16.91 2.52 8.94
N PHE A 97 -15.84 3.28 8.76
CA PHE A 97 -15.36 3.67 7.43
C PHE A 97 -13.86 3.94 7.49
N LEU A 98 -13.23 4.02 6.31
CA LEU A 98 -11.82 4.29 6.17
C LEU A 98 -11.62 5.70 5.62
N LEU A 99 -10.60 6.38 6.12
CA LEU A 99 -10.12 7.66 5.59
C LEU A 99 -8.66 7.50 5.16
N ARG A 100 -8.30 8.06 4.01
CA ARG A 100 -6.91 8.09 3.55
C ARG A 100 -6.19 9.30 4.12
N HIS A 101 -4.89 9.15 4.41
CA HIS A 101 -4.04 10.24 4.85
C HIS A 101 -2.63 10.14 4.24
N THR A 102 -1.88 11.23 4.33
CA THR A 102 -0.49 11.34 3.87
C THR A 102 0.42 11.90 4.98
N GLY A 103 0.17 11.46 6.24
CA GLY A 103 0.81 11.99 7.44
C GLY A 103 -0.07 12.99 8.19
N GLU A 104 -1.09 13.54 7.53
CA GLU A 104 -2.10 14.43 8.11
C GLU A 104 -3.49 14.01 7.65
N LEU A 105 -4.46 14.10 8.54
CA LEU A 105 -5.87 13.83 8.30
C LEU A 105 -6.70 15.05 8.68
N HIS A 106 -7.49 15.55 7.73
CA HIS A 106 -8.48 16.59 7.98
C HIS A 106 -9.88 15.95 7.95
N PHE A 107 -10.39 15.62 9.12
CA PHE A 107 -11.75 15.15 9.28
C PHE A 107 -12.73 16.33 9.20
N LYS A 108 -13.65 16.27 8.25
CA LYS A 108 -14.72 17.28 8.06
C LYS A 108 -16.02 16.59 7.77
N GLN A 109 -17.01 16.78 8.64
CA GLN A 109 -18.33 16.18 8.50
C GLN A 109 -19.42 17.24 8.69
N PRO A 110 -20.35 17.42 7.74
CA PRO A 110 -21.44 18.36 7.91
C PRO A 110 -22.38 17.93 9.04
N ALA A 111 -22.71 18.82 9.93
CA ALA A 111 -23.65 18.59 11.02
C ALA A 111 -25.08 18.84 10.51
N THR A 112 -25.82 17.79 10.21
CA THR A 112 -27.24 17.87 9.81
C THR A 112 -28.22 17.92 10.96
N LEU A 113 -27.73 17.71 12.16
CA LEU A 113 -28.41 17.84 13.44
C LEU A 113 -27.59 18.75 14.34
N GLN A 114 -28.22 19.31 15.36
CA GLN A 114 -27.48 19.95 16.43
C GLN A 114 -26.61 18.92 17.14
N VAL A 115 -25.34 19.23 17.32
CA VAL A 115 -24.34 18.38 18.00
C VAL A 115 -24.01 18.99 19.33
N ALA A 116 -24.16 18.25 20.43
CA ALA A 116 -23.76 18.72 21.75
C ALA A 116 -22.23 18.76 21.85
N ASP A 117 -21.64 17.61 21.93
CA ASP A 117 -20.18 17.38 21.90
C ASP A 117 -19.94 15.95 21.46
N ILE A 118 -18.76 15.69 20.90
CA ILE A 118 -18.37 14.34 20.48
C ILE A 118 -17.04 13.98 21.15
N ARG A 119 -16.97 12.80 21.72
CA ARG A 119 -15.70 12.28 22.25
C ARG A 119 -14.87 11.69 21.14
N VAL A 120 -13.59 12.09 21.12
CA VAL A 120 -12.57 11.53 20.23
C VAL A 120 -11.70 10.59 21.03
N VAL A 121 -11.45 9.41 20.49
CA VAL A 121 -10.53 8.42 21.06
C VAL A 121 -9.55 8.02 19.99
N ILE A 122 -8.26 8.09 20.29
CA ILE A 122 -7.20 7.74 19.35
C ILE A 122 -6.02 7.14 20.12
N GLU A 123 -5.30 6.19 19.53
CA GLU A 123 -4.06 5.66 20.09
C GLU A 123 -3.01 6.77 20.23
N LYS A 124 -2.44 6.89 21.45
CA LYS A 124 -1.41 7.88 21.73
C LYS A 124 -0.11 7.50 21.04
N ARG A 125 0.44 8.45 20.27
CA ARG A 125 1.79 8.36 19.70
C ARG A 125 2.57 9.64 20.00
N PRO A 126 3.91 9.58 20.16
CA PRO A 126 4.71 10.75 20.54
C PRO A 126 4.59 11.94 19.59
N GLU A 127 4.40 11.64 18.30
CA GLU A 127 4.37 12.66 17.23
C GLU A 127 2.95 13.17 16.93
N LEU A 128 1.93 12.51 17.51
CA LEU A 128 0.53 12.82 17.21
C LEU A 128 0.11 14.14 17.84
N LYS A 129 -0.51 14.99 17.03
CA LYS A 129 -1.13 16.25 17.48
C LYS A 129 -2.57 16.30 16.99
N LEU A 130 -3.46 16.73 17.87
CA LEU A 130 -4.87 16.94 17.58
C LEU A 130 -5.16 18.43 17.60
N ASP A 131 -5.85 18.92 16.58
CA ASP A 131 -6.25 20.33 16.44
C ASP A 131 -7.77 20.41 16.24
N GLY A 132 -8.42 21.40 16.81
CA GLY A 132 -9.88 21.52 16.80
C GLY A 132 -10.60 20.80 17.95
N VAL A 133 -9.86 20.27 18.91
CA VAL A 133 -10.39 19.59 20.08
C VAL A 133 -10.09 20.34 21.38
N THR A 134 -10.84 20.02 22.41
CA THR A 134 -10.66 20.50 23.78
C THR A 134 -10.50 19.31 24.72
N ASP A 135 -10.12 19.57 25.97
CA ASP A 135 -10.08 18.57 27.05
C ASP A 135 -9.31 17.29 26.68
N ILE A 136 -8.05 17.46 26.24
CA ILE A 136 -7.20 16.32 25.87
C ILE A 136 -6.71 15.64 27.15
N GLN A 137 -7.01 14.35 27.31
CA GLN A 137 -6.64 13.53 28.46
C GLN A 137 -5.94 12.26 28.03
N ASP A 138 -4.81 11.94 28.66
CA ASP A 138 -4.12 10.67 28.51
C ASP A 138 -4.77 9.62 29.41
N ARG A 139 -5.12 8.47 28.87
CA ARG A 139 -5.65 7.34 29.65
C ARG A 139 -5.06 6.02 29.15
N LYS A 140 -4.84 5.11 30.09
CA LYS A 140 -4.50 3.72 29.78
C LYS A 140 -5.76 2.87 29.80
N TRP A 141 -5.95 2.10 28.75
CA TRP A 141 -7.04 1.14 28.66
C TRP A 141 -6.54 -0.16 28.03
N GLN A 142 -6.71 -1.28 28.75
CA GLN A 142 -6.26 -2.61 28.32
C GLN A 142 -4.77 -2.68 27.88
N GLY A 143 -3.90 -1.88 28.48
CA GLY A 143 -2.46 -1.84 28.15
C GLY A 143 -2.09 -0.87 27.02
N HIS A 144 -3.06 -0.26 26.38
CA HIS A 144 -2.84 0.76 25.34
C HIS A 144 -2.92 2.17 25.93
N ASP A 145 -1.99 3.02 25.53
CA ASP A 145 -2.05 4.45 25.85
C ASP A 145 -2.97 5.14 24.84
N LEU A 146 -4.05 5.74 25.31
CA LEU A 146 -5.06 6.41 24.49
C LEU A 146 -5.12 7.89 24.83
N LEU A 147 -5.37 8.71 23.80
CA LEU A 147 -5.78 10.09 23.92
C LEU A 147 -7.30 10.17 23.84
N PHE A 148 -7.89 10.77 24.85
CA PHE A 148 -9.29 11.15 24.87
C PHE A 148 -9.36 12.66 24.68
N ALA A 149 -10.16 13.12 23.74
CA ALA A 149 -10.38 14.54 23.50
C ALA A 149 -11.86 14.79 23.27
N GLN A 150 -12.26 16.05 23.27
CA GLN A 150 -13.64 16.46 23.07
C GLN A 150 -13.72 17.44 21.90
N LEU A 151 -14.53 17.13 20.90
CA LEU A 151 -14.92 18.07 19.87
C LEU A 151 -16.04 18.97 20.40
N PRO A 152 -15.92 20.29 20.22
CA PRO A 152 -16.94 21.22 20.68
C PRO A 152 -18.25 21.01 19.93
N GLY A 153 -19.35 21.33 20.62
CA GLY A 153 -20.67 21.28 20.04
C GLY A 153 -20.79 22.19 18.79
N THR A 154 -21.64 21.74 17.87
CA THR A 154 -21.86 22.44 16.58
C THR A 154 -23.34 22.57 16.30
N SER A 155 -23.78 23.72 15.83
CA SER A 155 -25.18 23.93 15.42
C SER A 155 -25.51 23.16 14.14
N GLU A 156 -26.78 22.90 13.92
CA GLU A 156 -27.29 22.36 12.66
C GLU A 156 -26.81 23.21 11.48
N GLY A 157 -26.33 22.60 10.42
CA GLY A 157 -25.73 23.24 9.26
C GLY A 157 -24.27 23.64 9.43
N GLY A 158 -23.69 23.48 10.61
CA GLY A 158 -22.26 23.70 10.85
C GLY A 158 -21.39 22.55 10.38
N MET A 159 -20.08 22.59 10.74
CA MET A 159 -19.10 21.60 10.36
C MET A 159 -18.41 21.03 11.60
N ILE A 160 -18.43 19.72 11.74
CA ILE A 160 -17.60 18.99 12.71
C ILE A 160 -16.22 18.87 12.06
N SER A 161 -15.18 19.45 12.67
CA SER A 161 -13.83 19.45 12.10
C SER A 161 -12.79 19.05 13.13
N LEU A 162 -11.86 18.20 12.71
CA LEU A 162 -10.72 17.73 13.47
C LEU A 162 -9.53 17.60 12.53
N SER A 163 -8.37 18.10 12.92
CA SER A 163 -7.13 17.85 12.22
C SER A 163 -6.21 16.99 13.08
N ILE A 164 -5.68 15.93 12.49
CA ILE A 164 -4.75 15.00 13.12
C ILE A 164 -3.46 15.03 12.31
N SER A 165 -2.35 15.37 12.94
CA SER A 165 -1.01 15.38 12.33
C SER A 165 -0.06 14.45 13.06
N GLY A 166 1.06 14.07 12.43
CA GLY A 166 2.00 13.09 12.96
C GLY A 166 1.52 11.65 12.79
N LEU A 167 0.64 11.40 11.81
CA LEU A 167 0.22 10.06 11.45
C LEU A 167 1.35 9.29 10.75
N PRO A 168 1.43 7.96 10.92
CA PRO A 168 2.42 7.13 10.23
C PRO A 168 2.15 7.19 8.73
N ALA A 169 3.00 7.88 7.98
CA ALA A 169 2.91 7.89 6.53
C ALA A 169 3.99 7.01 5.94
N GLU A 170 3.64 6.11 5.04
CA GLU A 170 4.64 5.45 4.22
C GLU A 170 5.41 6.49 3.41
N HIS A 171 6.73 6.48 3.56
CA HIS A 171 7.60 7.31 2.74
C HIS A 171 7.59 6.75 1.32
N ARG A 172 6.65 7.19 0.48
CA ARG A 172 6.60 6.84 -0.97
C ARG A 172 7.94 7.03 -1.65
N MET A 173 8.74 7.99 -1.16
CA MET A 173 10.11 8.23 -1.62
C MET A 173 11.02 7.01 -1.39
N THR A 174 10.87 6.29 -0.30
CA THR A 174 11.70 5.10 -0.01
C THR A 174 11.43 3.97 -0.99
N ARG A 175 10.17 3.76 -1.38
CA ARG A 175 9.79 2.78 -2.42
C ARG A 175 10.28 3.19 -3.80
N LEU A 176 10.20 4.48 -4.16
CA LEU A 176 10.72 4.99 -5.45
C LEU A 176 12.25 4.90 -5.51
N VAL A 177 12.95 5.27 -4.45
CA VAL A 177 14.41 5.16 -4.38
C VAL A 177 14.86 3.70 -4.40
N GLY A 178 14.19 2.82 -3.65
CA GLY A 178 14.46 1.38 -3.68
C GLY A 178 14.22 0.76 -5.06
N GLY A 179 13.14 1.12 -5.73
CA GLY A 179 12.84 0.68 -7.09
C GLY A 179 13.85 1.20 -8.13
N ALA A 180 14.24 2.47 -8.04
CA ALA A 180 15.25 3.06 -8.91
C ALA A 180 16.63 2.40 -8.71
N LEU A 181 17.03 2.13 -7.47
CA LEU A 181 18.28 1.45 -7.16
C LEU A 181 18.28 0.01 -7.70
N ALA A 182 17.20 -0.73 -7.53
CA ALA A 182 17.07 -2.08 -8.07
C ALA A 182 17.17 -2.10 -9.60
N LEU A 183 16.56 -1.12 -10.27
CA LEU A 183 16.65 -0.97 -11.72
C LEU A 183 18.09 -0.69 -12.18
N VAL A 184 18.81 0.20 -11.49
CA VAL A 184 20.22 0.51 -11.80
C VAL A 184 21.10 -0.73 -11.63
N ILE A 185 20.91 -1.50 -10.56
CA ILE A 185 21.64 -2.74 -10.32
C ILE A 185 21.33 -3.76 -11.43
N ALA A 186 20.07 -3.94 -11.81
CA ALA A 186 19.68 -4.86 -12.89
C ALA A 186 20.31 -4.47 -14.24
N LEU A 187 20.30 -3.19 -14.59
CA LEU A 187 20.93 -2.68 -15.81
C LEU A 187 22.47 -2.86 -15.78
N ALA A 188 23.10 -2.66 -14.61
CA ALA A 188 24.53 -2.90 -14.45
C ALA A 188 24.88 -4.39 -14.63
N PHE A 189 24.07 -5.31 -14.08
CA PHE A 189 24.24 -6.75 -14.30
C PHE A 189 24.10 -7.15 -15.77
N ILE A 190 23.07 -6.64 -16.47
CA ILE A 190 22.89 -6.89 -17.90
C ILE A 190 24.07 -6.35 -18.70
N TYR A 191 24.54 -5.15 -18.40
CA TYR A 191 25.69 -4.55 -19.08
C TYR A 191 26.99 -5.35 -18.85
N LEU A 192 27.24 -5.79 -17.62
CA LEU A 192 28.41 -6.62 -17.27
C LEU A 192 28.34 -8.01 -17.94
N SER A 193 27.15 -8.61 -18.00
CA SER A 193 26.96 -9.90 -18.67
C SER A 193 27.26 -9.79 -20.16
N TRP A 194 26.72 -8.78 -20.84
CA TRP A 194 27.01 -8.57 -22.27
C TRP A 194 28.50 -8.30 -22.55
N ARG A 195 29.16 -7.61 -21.65
CA ARG A 195 30.59 -7.33 -21.79
C ARG A 195 31.45 -8.59 -21.60
N ASN A 196 31.09 -9.47 -20.66
CA ASN A 196 31.80 -10.73 -20.44
C ASN A 196 31.62 -11.71 -21.60
N ASP A 197 30.40 -11.84 -22.15
CA ASP A 197 30.14 -12.75 -23.27
C ASP A 197 30.96 -12.40 -24.51
N SER A 198 31.22 -11.10 -24.79
CA SER A 198 32.01 -10.68 -25.94
C SER A 198 33.51 -10.95 -25.77
N GLU A 199 34.08 -10.91 -24.56
CA GLU A 199 35.50 -11.21 -24.32
C GLU A 199 35.75 -12.73 -24.37
N ASP A 200 34.79 -13.56 -23.95
CA ASP A 200 34.90 -15.01 -23.98
C ASP A 200 34.78 -15.58 -25.40
N GLU A 201 33.90 -15.04 -26.25
CA GLU A 201 33.76 -15.45 -27.66
C GLU A 201 35.03 -15.13 -28.47
N GLU A 202 35.62 -13.93 -28.34
CA GLU A 202 36.86 -13.59 -29.03
C GLU A 202 38.02 -14.50 -28.63
N THR A 203 38.12 -14.81 -27.32
CA THR A 203 39.18 -15.67 -26.79
C THR A 203 39.04 -17.11 -27.30
N GLN A 204 37.83 -17.65 -27.34
CA GLN A 204 37.56 -18.98 -27.89
C GLN A 204 37.81 -19.06 -29.40
N VAL A 205 37.41 -18.05 -30.15
CA VAL A 205 37.70 -18.00 -31.59
C VAL A 205 39.18 -17.94 -31.91
N LEU A 206 39.96 -17.19 -31.13
CA LEU A 206 41.41 -17.10 -31.29
C LEU A 206 42.11 -18.43 -30.91
N ALA A 207 41.70 -19.08 -29.83
CA ALA A 207 42.19 -20.38 -29.42
C ALA A 207 41.90 -21.46 -30.49
N LYS A 208 40.72 -21.52 -31.05
CA LYS A 208 40.27 -22.43 -32.09
C LYS A 208 41.11 -22.22 -33.40
N ARG A 209 41.32 -20.97 -33.78
CA ARG A 209 42.16 -20.64 -34.96
C ARG A 209 43.62 -21.09 -34.75
N LYS A 210 44.14 -21.02 -33.53
CA LYS A 210 45.50 -21.50 -33.20
C LYS A 210 45.58 -23.02 -33.32
N LEU A 211 44.61 -23.75 -32.79
CA LEU A 211 44.58 -25.23 -32.87
C LEU A 211 44.47 -25.72 -34.31
N ILE A 212 43.67 -25.07 -35.17
CA ILE A 212 43.56 -25.38 -36.62
C ILE A 212 44.90 -25.17 -37.30
N ARG A 213 45.62 -24.09 -37.01
CA ARG A 213 46.92 -23.80 -37.62
C ARG A 213 48.00 -24.82 -37.17
N ASP A 214 47.97 -25.23 -35.88
CA ASP A 214 48.93 -26.22 -35.37
C ASP A 214 48.61 -27.62 -35.92
N ARG A 215 47.36 -27.97 -36.13
CA ARG A 215 46.93 -29.19 -36.85
C ARG A 215 47.49 -29.21 -38.26
N ASP A 216 47.30 -28.13 -39.05
CA ASP A 216 47.75 -28.06 -40.42
C ASP A 216 49.27 -28.20 -40.55
N LYS A 217 50.03 -27.60 -39.63
CA LYS A 217 51.47 -27.77 -39.58
C LYS A 217 51.90 -29.22 -39.31
N LEU A 218 51.22 -29.91 -38.37
CA LEU A 218 51.51 -31.31 -38.08
C LEU A 218 51.13 -32.25 -39.23
N LEU A 219 50.08 -31.91 -39.97
CA LEU A 219 49.71 -32.64 -41.19
C LEU A 219 50.75 -32.48 -42.30
N ASP A 220 51.25 -31.25 -42.50
CA ASP A 220 52.33 -30.98 -43.47
C ASP A 220 53.63 -31.72 -43.08
N GLU A 221 53.94 -31.73 -41.74
CA GLU A 221 55.12 -32.47 -41.25
C GLU A 221 54.94 -33.99 -41.43
N LEU A 222 53.73 -34.51 -41.29
CA LEU A 222 53.42 -35.93 -41.47
C LEU A 222 53.52 -36.33 -42.97
N LEU A 223 53.10 -35.49 -43.88
CA LEU A 223 53.26 -35.66 -45.34
C LEU A 223 54.74 -35.67 -45.75
N ALA A 224 55.55 -34.75 -45.14
CA ALA A 224 56.98 -34.70 -45.39
C ALA A 224 57.73 -35.93 -44.88
N ILE A 225 57.25 -36.58 -43.79
CA ILE A 225 57.80 -37.86 -43.32
C ILE A 225 57.44 -39.01 -44.28
N ASP A 226 56.25 -39.04 -44.80
CA ASP A 226 55.78 -40.09 -45.75
C ASP A 226 56.52 -40.01 -47.10
N GLU A 227 56.90 -38.79 -47.55
CA GLU A 227 57.67 -38.56 -48.77
C GLU A 227 59.19 -38.82 -48.65
N GLN A 228 59.66 -39.35 -47.51
CA GLN A 228 61.09 -39.57 -47.19
C GLN A 228 61.99 -38.34 -47.27
N THR A 229 61.43 -37.15 -47.21
CA THR A 229 62.14 -35.90 -47.14
C THR A 229 62.37 -35.54 -45.67
N ALA A 230 63.55 -35.90 -45.17
CA ALA A 230 64.23 -35.51 -43.92
C ALA A 230 63.38 -34.79 -42.85
N SER A 231 62.55 -35.52 -42.13
CA SER A 231 61.96 -35.01 -40.86
C SER A 231 62.77 -35.58 -39.68
N ALA A 232 63.19 -34.71 -38.77
CA ALA A 232 63.98 -35.07 -37.58
C ALA A 232 63.11 -35.74 -36.48
N ARG A 233 61.78 -35.88 -36.69
CA ARG A 233 60.88 -36.42 -35.67
C ARG A 233 60.30 -37.80 -36.09
N PRO A 234 60.22 -38.76 -35.14
CA PRO A 234 59.61 -40.05 -35.44
C PRO A 234 58.11 -39.91 -35.69
N ARG A 235 57.58 -40.54 -36.75
CA ARG A 235 56.17 -40.50 -37.20
C ARG A 235 55.16 -40.71 -36.06
N GLN A 236 55.53 -41.60 -35.12
CA GLN A 236 54.69 -41.94 -33.98
C GLN A 236 54.44 -40.75 -33.01
N LYS A 237 55.41 -39.85 -32.89
CA LYS A 237 55.31 -38.65 -32.08
C LYS A 237 54.39 -37.60 -32.73
N VAL A 238 54.47 -37.39 -34.06
CA VAL A 238 53.64 -36.47 -34.77
C VAL A 238 52.17 -36.94 -34.76
N MET A 239 51.94 -38.25 -34.88
CA MET A 239 50.59 -38.84 -34.79
C MET A 239 49.97 -38.68 -33.42
N SER A 240 50.77 -38.80 -32.33
CA SER A 240 50.24 -38.59 -30.98
C SER A 240 49.91 -37.14 -30.68
N GLU A 241 50.68 -36.19 -31.16
CA GLU A 241 50.43 -34.74 -31.08
C GLU A 241 49.18 -34.36 -31.89
N LEU A 242 49.04 -34.91 -33.07
CA LEU A 242 47.86 -34.69 -33.93
C LEU A 242 46.57 -35.23 -33.27
N THR A 243 46.62 -36.40 -32.65
CA THR A 243 45.48 -36.97 -31.94
C THR A 243 45.07 -36.10 -30.74
N ALA A 244 46.03 -35.49 -30.02
CA ALA A 244 45.77 -34.58 -28.94
C ALA A 244 45.04 -33.29 -29.42
N ILE A 245 45.45 -32.74 -30.57
CA ILE A 245 44.86 -31.54 -31.14
C ILE A 245 43.42 -31.83 -31.62
N TYR A 246 43.18 -32.98 -32.26
CA TYR A 246 41.80 -33.36 -32.69
C TYR A 246 40.87 -33.50 -31.47
N ARG A 247 41.36 -34.10 -30.39
CA ARG A 247 40.57 -34.19 -29.14
C ARG A 247 40.23 -32.80 -28.59
N GLN A 248 41.16 -31.87 -28.56
CA GLN A 248 40.90 -30.48 -28.12
C GLN A 248 39.95 -29.73 -29.05
N LEU A 249 39.99 -29.98 -30.34
CA LEU A 249 39.07 -29.40 -31.31
C LEU A 249 37.68 -29.98 -31.18
N ASP A 250 37.53 -31.27 -30.88
CA ASP A 250 36.23 -31.89 -30.61
C ASP A 250 35.62 -31.39 -29.32
N GLU A 251 36.40 -31.21 -28.27
CA GLU A 251 35.99 -30.58 -27.01
C GLU A 251 35.53 -29.13 -27.22
N ALA A 252 36.26 -28.34 -28.03
CA ALA A 252 35.93 -26.96 -28.36
C ALA A 252 34.73 -26.79 -29.35
N ASN A 253 34.24 -27.87 -29.95
CA ASN A 253 33.03 -27.86 -30.80
C ASN A 253 31.78 -28.38 -30.08
N ALA A 254 31.93 -28.96 -28.88
CA ALA A 254 30.85 -29.54 -28.09
C ALA A 254 30.20 -28.54 -27.09
N ASP A 255 30.88 -27.43 -26.83
CA ASP A 255 30.39 -26.28 -26.05
C ASP A 255 29.78 -25.20 -26.96
#